data_88a65322dd075e30b3355d04ed98c80f
#
_entry.id   88a65322dd075e30b3355d04ed98c80f
#
_cell.length_a   1.000
_cell.length_b   1.000
_cell.length_c   1.000
_cell.angle_alpha   90.00
_cell.angle_beta   90.00
_cell.angle_gamma   90.00
#
_symmetry.space_group_name_H-M   'P 1'
#
loop_
_entity.id
_entity.type
_entity.pdbx_description
1 polymer ?
#
loop_
_entity_poly.entity_id
_entity_poly.type
_entity_poly.pdbx_seq_one_letter_code
_entity_poly.pdbx_strand_id
1 'polypeptide(L)'
;MKKLLVAMMLAMPLVISAQDNTWEQVPQNNLDQKYMVGAVPEVDGHVVFSTTINAPGKSAQQIYDVLQAELLKMPKEPNQIEQSRLTLEDKDAHKLVASYQEWLVFKNKPLNLDRTRFLYQIIADCKDGQAELKLNRIVYIYDEERDMTTYKAEEWITDQYGLNKKKTKLARVSGKFRRKTIDRVDYLFNRFTQLLQK
;
A
#
# COMPACT_ATOMS: atom_id res chain seq x y z
N MET A 1 -14.26 18.82 61.01
CA MET A 1 -13.10 18.84 60.11
C MET A 1 -13.39 17.89 58.98
N LYS A 2 -13.85 18.43 57.84
CA LYS A 2 -14.18 17.65 56.65
C LYS A 2 -12.95 17.63 55.72
N LYS A 3 -12.33 16.46 55.55
CA LYS A 3 -11.21 16.28 54.62
C LYS A 3 -11.77 16.17 53.19
N LEU A 4 -11.54 17.18 52.38
CA LEU A 4 -11.84 17.21 50.96
C LEU A 4 -10.71 16.43 50.24
N LEU A 5 -11.01 15.24 49.74
CA LEU A 5 -10.13 14.48 48.83
C LEU A 5 -10.38 15.00 47.40
N VAL A 6 -9.46 15.81 46.89
CA VAL A 6 -9.42 16.21 45.49
C VAL A 6 -8.77 15.07 44.70
N ALA A 7 -9.56 14.30 44.00
CA ALA A 7 -9.07 13.33 43.03
C ALA A 7 -8.60 14.06 41.77
N MET A 8 -7.29 14.23 41.64
CA MET A 8 -6.65 14.78 40.47
C MET A 8 -6.63 13.66 39.37
N MET A 9 -7.65 13.67 38.48
CA MET A 9 -7.61 12.84 37.27
C MET A 9 -6.49 13.37 36.38
N LEU A 10 -5.37 12.63 36.32
CA LEU A 10 -4.38 12.80 35.25
C LEU A 10 -5.02 12.33 33.94
N ALA A 11 -5.49 13.29 33.13
CA ALA A 11 -5.78 13.04 31.74
C ALA A 11 -4.44 12.82 31.04
N MET A 12 -4.02 11.55 30.90
CA MET A 12 -2.95 11.21 29.98
C MET A 12 -3.42 11.54 28.57
N PRO A 13 -2.73 12.42 27.82
CA PRO A 13 -3.03 12.58 26.41
C PRO A 13 -2.75 11.23 25.75
N LEU A 14 -3.78 10.62 25.17
CA LEU A 14 -3.61 9.53 24.21
C LEU A 14 -2.83 10.10 23.02
N VAL A 15 -1.51 10.00 23.07
CA VAL A 15 -0.66 10.25 21.93
C VAL A 15 -0.95 9.10 20.96
N ILE A 16 -1.88 9.32 20.03
CA ILE A 16 -2.05 8.46 18.87
C ILE A 16 -0.78 8.67 18.04
N SER A 17 0.24 7.88 18.35
CA SER A 17 1.46 7.83 17.55
C SER A 17 1.06 7.25 16.21
N ALA A 18 1.12 8.04 15.15
CA ALA A 18 1.02 7.50 13.80
C ALA A 18 2.12 6.46 13.64
N GLN A 19 1.73 5.24 13.28
CA GLN A 19 2.71 4.16 13.11
C GLN A 19 3.48 4.39 11.82
N ASP A 20 4.79 4.15 11.86
CA ASP A 20 5.60 4.10 10.65
C ASP A 20 5.15 2.95 9.73
N ASN A 21 5.60 2.96 8.48
CA ASN A 21 5.33 1.86 7.58
C ASN A 21 6.01 0.58 8.10
N THR A 22 5.25 -0.31 8.72
CA THR A 22 5.76 -1.54 9.36
C THR A 22 6.43 -2.51 8.38
N TRP A 23 6.17 -2.35 7.10
CA TRP A 23 6.72 -3.15 6.01
C TRP A 23 8.04 -2.58 5.44
N GLU A 24 8.41 -1.35 5.80
CA GLU A 24 9.61 -0.70 5.27
C GLU A 24 10.85 -1.11 6.05
N GLN A 25 11.76 -1.81 5.40
CA GLN A 25 12.93 -2.41 6.07
C GLN A 25 14.25 -1.70 5.83
N VAL A 26 14.35 -0.77 4.86
CA VAL A 26 15.64 -0.21 4.42
C VAL A 26 15.57 1.30 4.25
N PRO A 27 16.58 2.08 4.72
CA PRO A 27 16.75 3.48 4.36
C PRO A 27 16.87 3.63 2.85
N GLN A 28 16.02 4.47 2.28
CA GLN A 28 15.86 4.55 0.83
C GLN A 28 16.77 5.63 0.23
N ASN A 29 17.52 5.23 -0.78
CA ASN A 29 18.30 6.15 -1.61
C ASN A 29 17.44 6.67 -2.77
N ASN A 30 17.37 7.99 -2.95
CA ASN A 30 16.64 8.61 -4.07
C ASN A 30 17.27 8.34 -5.45
N LEU A 31 18.47 7.75 -5.49
CA LEU A 31 19.19 7.38 -6.71
C LEU A 31 19.08 5.89 -7.04
N ASP A 32 18.30 5.12 -6.26
CA ASP A 32 18.13 3.71 -6.52
C ASP A 32 17.43 3.49 -7.87
N GLN A 33 18.07 2.71 -8.75
CA GLN A 33 17.61 2.44 -10.11
C GLN A 33 16.19 1.81 -10.13
N LYS A 34 15.81 1.09 -9.10
CA LYS A 34 14.46 0.50 -8.99
C LYS A 34 13.32 1.52 -9.04
N TYR A 35 13.61 2.81 -8.80
CA TYR A 35 12.59 3.87 -8.85
C TYR A 35 12.62 4.69 -10.14
N MET A 36 13.57 4.42 -11.05
CA MET A 36 13.81 5.23 -12.24
C MET A 36 12.85 4.87 -13.39
N VAL A 37 13.20 5.27 -14.58
CA VAL A 37 12.39 5.09 -15.79
C VAL A 37 11.91 3.65 -15.95
N GLY A 38 10.62 3.48 -16.20
CA GLY A 38 9.97 2.18 -16.39
C GLY A 38 9.53 1.49 -15.08
N ALA A 39 9.86 2.05 -13.91
CA ALA A 39 9.51 1.44 -12.62
C ALA A 39 8.01 1.52 -12.28
N VAL A 40 7.26 2.40 -12.92
CA VAL A 40 5.79 2.50 -12.80
C VAL A 40 5.20 2.12 -14.16
N PRO A 41 4.67 0.88 -14.29
CA PRO A 41 4.12 0.42 -15.56
C PRO A 41 2.76 1.05 -15.83
N GLU A 42 2.57 1.41 -17.12
CA GLU A 42 1.32 1.97 -17.62
C GLU A 42 0.75 1.02 -18.68
N VAL A 43 -0.53 0.67 -18.56
CA VAL A 43 -1.28 -0.15 -19.50
C VAL A 43 -2.55 0.60 -19.87
N ASP A 44 -2.73 0.92 -21.15
CA ASP A 44 -3.88 1.67 -21.66
C ASP A 44 -4.15 2.98 -20.91
N GLY A 45 -3.07 3.70 -20.55
CA GLY A 45 -3.15 4.97 -19.81
C GLY A 45 -3.44 4.83 -18.32
N HIS A 46 -3.41 3.62 -17.77
CA HIS A 46 -3.59 3.34 -16.34
C HIS A 46 -2.32 2.78 -15.71
N VAL A 47 -2.05 3.16 -14.48
CA VAL A 47 -0.96 2.55 -13.70
C VAL A 47 -1.42 1.17 -13.20
N VAL A 48 -0.73 0.12 -13.68
CA VAL A 48 -1.02 -1.28 -13.34
C VAL A 48 0.28 -2.01 -13.02
N PHE A 49 0.53 -2.26 -11.75
CA PHE A 49 1.57 -3.19 -11.34
C PHE A 49 1.03 -4.62 -11.45
N SER A 50 1.80 -5.53 -12.02
CA SER A 50 1.40 -6.93 -12.17
C SER A 50 2.56 -7.88 -11.92
N THR A 51 2.22 -9.08 -11.45
CA THR A 51 3.17 -10.19 -11.30
C THR A 51 2.44 -11.51 -11.49
N THR A 52 3.17 -12.51 -12.01
CA THR A 52 2.72 -13.90 -12.03
C THR A 52 3.54 -14.69 -11.02
N ILE A 53 2.87 -15.34 -10.08
CA ILE A 53 3.49 -16.16 -9.04
C ILE A 53 3.30 -17.62 -9.41
N ASN A 54 4.39 -18.35 -9.61
CA ASN A 54 4.35 -19.78 -9.81
C ASN A 54 4.17 -20.52 -8.47
N ALA A 55 3.21 -21.43 -8.42
CA ALA A 55 2.87 -22.26 -7.27
C ALA A 55 2.71 -23.73 -7.72
N PRO A 56 3.78 -24.39 -8.18
CA PRO A 56 3.71 -25.72 -8.78
C PRO A 56 3.12 -26.75 -7.82
N GLY A 57 2.22 -27.58 -8.32
CA GLY A 57 1.55 -28.62 -7.53
C GLY A 57 0.32 -28.15 -6.73
N LYS A 58 0.01 -26.85 -6.71
CA LYS A 58 -1.22 -26.32 -6.11
C LYS A 58 -2.32 -26.19 -7.17
N SER A 59 -3.54 -26.60 -6.83
CA SER A 59 -4.72 -26.32 -7.66
C SER A 59 -5.14 -24.84 -7.57
N ALA A 60 -5.94 -24.38 -8.54
CA ALA A 60 -6.54 -23.03 -8.52
C ALA A 60 -7.29 -22.76 -7.22
N GLN A 61 -8.04 -23.75 -6.70
CA GLN A 61 -8.76 -23.65 -5.44
C GLN A 61 -7.82 -23.49 -4.24
N GLN A 62 -6.72 -24.24 -4.16
CA GLN A 62 -5.75 -24.11 -3.07
C GLN A 62 -5.06 -22.73 -3.08
N ILE A 63 -4.73 -22.22 -4.26
CA ILE A 63 -4.15 -20.88 -4.43
C ILE A 63 -5.17 -19.81 -4.02
N TYR A 64 -6.43 -19.95 -4.46
CA TYR A 64 -7.53 -19.08 -4.10
C TYR A 64 -7.72 -19.01 -2.57
N ASP A 65 -7.79 -20.15 -1.89
CA ASP A 65 -8.00 -20.19 -0.44
C ASP A 65 -6.87 -19.53 0.34
N VAL A 66 -5.61 -19.72 -0.08
CA VAL A 66 -4.44 -19.07 0.53
C VAL A 66 -4.50 -17.54 0.36
N LEU A 67 -4.78 -17.08 -0.86
CA LEU A 67 -4.84 -15.64 -1.16
C LEU A 67 -6.06 -14.99 -0.51
N GLN A 68 -7.21 -15.66 -0.48
CA GLN A 68 -8.42 -15.18 0.21
C GLN A 68 -8.15 -14.95 1.70
N ALA A 69 -7.57 -15.94 2.39
CA ALA A 69 -7.25 -15.83 3.80
C ALA A 69 -6.31 -14.64 4.08
N GLU A 70 -5.33 -14.42 3.22
CA GLU A 70 -4.39 -13.31 3.36
C GLU A 70 -5.05 -11.95 3.08
N LEU A 71 -5.85 -11.83 2.01
CA LEU A 71 -6.57 -10.60 1.69
C LEU A 71 -7.60 -10.22 2.77
N LEU A 72 -8.22 -11.19 3.45
CA LEU A 72 -9.12 -10.96 4.59
C LEU A 72 -8.39 -10.55 5.88
N LYS A 73 -7.10 -10.89 6.00
CA LYS A 73 -6.27 -10.53 7.15
C LYS A 73 -5.71 -9.12 7.05
N MET A 74 -5.36 -8.67 5.84
CA MET A 74 -4.73 -7.38 5.60
C MET A 74 -5.49 -6.16 6.17
N PRO A 75 -6.84 -6.07 6.14
CA PRO A 75 -7.57 -4.94 6.72
C PRO A 75 -7.35 -4.75 8.23
N LYS A 76 -6.86 -5.77 8.93
CA LYS A 76 -6.60 -5.74 10.39
C LYS A 76 -5.18 -5.28 10.73
N GLU A 77 -4.36 -4.99 9.73
CA GLU A 77 -2.97 -4.57 9.94
C GLU A 77 -2.88 -3.10 10.38
N PRO A 78 -1.78 -2.75 11.06
CA PRO A 78 -1.48 -1.34 11.34
C PRO A 78 -1.47 -0.50 10.06
N ASN A 79 -1.87 0.75 10.17
CA ASN A 79 -2.02 1.71 9.07
C ASN A 79 -3.19 1.46 8.10
N GLN A 80 -3.90 0.33 8.20
CA GLN A 80 -5.12 0.11 7.43
C GLN A 80 -6.26 1.00 7.94
N ILE A 81 -7.12 1.42 7.01
CA ILE A 81 -8.29 2.26 7.28
C ILE A 81 -9.54 1.38 7.18
N GLU A 82 -10.57 1.68 7.96
CA GLU A 82 -11.78 0.86 8.13
C GLU A 82 -12.46 0.43 6.82
N GLN A 83 -12.34 1.22 5.76
CA GLN A 83 -12.92 0.92 4.45
C GLN A 83 -12.20 -0.20 3.68
N SER A 84 -11.05 -0.66 4.17
CA SER A 84 -10.28 -1.76 3.55
C SER A 84 -11.05 -3.07 3.65
N ARG A 85 -11.29 -3.73 2.51
CA ARG A 85 -12.05 -4.98 2.47
C ARG A 85 -11.85 -5.77 1.19
N LEU A 86 -12.14 -7.05 1.26
CA LEU A 86 -12.39 -7.90 0.09
C LEU A 86 -13.73 -7.49 -0.54
N THR A 87 -13.76 -7.23 -1.84
CA THR A 87 -14.92 -6.67 -2.56
C THR A 87 -15.55 -7.65 -3.55
N LEU A 88 -14.80 -8.66 -3.98
CA LEU A 88 -15.29 -9.75 -4.82
C LEU A 88 -14.63 -11.06 -4.41
N GLU A 89 -15.45 -12.08 -4.27
CA GLU A 89 -15.06 -13.48 -4.01
C GLU A 89 -15.79 -14.37 -5.02
N ASP A 90 -15.21 -14.56 -6.19
CA ASP A 90 -15.73 -15.46 -7.21
C ASP A 90 -15.01 -16.81 -7.12
N LYS A 91 -15.68 -17.79 -6.49
CA LYS A 91 -15.14 -19.13 -6.27
C LYS A 91 -15.13 -19.96 -7.55
N ASP A 92 -16.09 -19.73 -8.42
CA ASP A 92 -16.19 -20.51 -9.67
C ASP A 92 -15.11 -20.08 -10.67
N ALA A 93 -14.84 -18.78 -10.76
CA ALA A 93 -13.76 -18.24 -11.58
C ALA A 93 -12.41 -18.21 -10.85
N HIS A 94 -12.31 -18.61 -9.59
CA HIS A 94 -11.14 -18.50 -8.72
C HIS A 94 -10.52 -17.09 -8.75
N LYS A 95 -11.40 -16.07 -8.65
CA LYS A 95 -11.02 -14.67 -8.73
C LYS A 95 -11.34 -13.92 -7.43
N LEU A 96 -10.38 -13.11 -6.98
CA LEU A 96 -10.51 -12.25 -5.81
C LEU A 96 -10.26 -10.80 -6.20
N VAL A 97 -11.04 -9.88 -5.64
CA VAL A 97 -10.79 -8.45 -5.74
C VAL A 97 -10.90 -7.84 -4.35
N ALA A 98 -9.87 -7.10 -3.94
CA ALA A 98 -9.85 -6.39 -2.68
C ALA A 98 -9.54 -4.92 -2.89
N SER A 99 -10.21 -4.04 -2.16
CA SER A 99 -9.95 -2.60 -2.14
C SER A 99 -9.40 -2.21 -0.77
N TYR A 100 -8.27 -1.54 -0.78
CA TYR A 100 -7.57 -1.13 0.43
C TYR A 100 -7.43 0.38 0.51
N GLN A 101 -7.45 0.86 1.73
CA GLN A 101 -7.07 2.22 2.09
C GLN A 101 -6.13 2.13 3.29
N GLU A 102 -4.95 2.70 3.17
CA GLU A 102 -3.98 2.69 4.27
C GLU A 102 -3.20 4.01 4.35
N TRP A 103 -2.62 4.27 5.51
CA TRP A 103 -1.69 5.37 5.66
C TRP A 103 -0.33 5.00 5.07
N LEU A 104 0.10 5.75 4.06
CA LEU A 104 1.44 5.70 3.50
C LEU A 104 2.26 6.83 4.12
N VAL A 105 3.14 6.48 5.05
CA VAL A 105 3.90 7.46 5.84
C VAL A 105 5.20 7.81 5.14
N PHE A 106 5.42 9.08 4.86
CA PHE A 106 6.66 9.61 4.28
C PHE A 106 7.65 10.03 5.36
N LYS A 107 7.14 10.57 6.46
CA LYS A 107 7.94 11.05 7.59
C LYS A 107 7.11 11.02 8.86
N ASN A 108 7.70 10.49 9.92
CA ASN A 108 7.13 10.48 11.25
C ASN A 108 8.18 10.99 12.24
N LYS A 109 8.11 12.28 12.58
CA LYS A 109 8.97 12.92 13.57
C LYS A 109 8.10 13.77 14.50
N PRO A 110 8.52 14.03 15.75
CA PRO A 110 7.80 14.94 16.62
C PRO A 110 7.46 16.25 15.91
N LEU A 111 6.20 16.66 15.96
CA LEU A 111 5.64 17.85 15.30
C LEU A 111 5.74 17.88 13.74
N ASN A 112 6.09 16.77 13.11
CA ASN A 112 6.20 16.71 11.66
C ASN A 112 5.80 15.34 11.13
N LEU A 113 4.49 15.11 11.03
CA LEU A 113 3.91 13.94 10.38
C LEU A 113 3.58 14.28 8.92
N ASP A 114 4.18 13.55 7.99
CA ASP A 114 3.93 13.65 6.55
C ASP A 114 3.47 12.28 6.04
N ARG A 115 2.21 12.18 5.66
CA ARG A 115 1.56 10.94 5.22
C ARG A 115 0.48 11.24 4.19
N THR A 116 0.06 10.22 3.47
CA THR A 116 -1.09 10.26 2.57
C THR A 116 -1.98 9.06 2.82
N ARG A 117 -3.27 9.20 2.62
CA ARG A 117 -4.14 8.05 2.45
C ARG A 117 -3.86 7.45 1.06
N PHE A 118 -3.53 6.18 1.02
CA PHE A 118 -3.18 5.43 -0.16
C PHE A 118 -4.28 4.43 -0.47
N LEU A 119 -5.01 4.66 -1.54
CA LEU A 119 -6.09 3.82 -2.02
C LEU A 119 -5.60 2.99 -3.18
N TYR A 120 -5.91 1.71 -3.19
CA TYR A 120 -5.58 0.82 -4.29
C TYR A 120 -6.49 -0.41 -4.32
N GLN A 121 -6.46 -1.12 -5.43
CA GLN A 121 -7.16 -2.38 -5.61
C GLN A 121 -6.17 -3.49 -5.94
N ILE A 122 -6.35 -4.66 -5.33
CA ILE A 122 -5.65 -5.90 -5.68
C ILE A 122 -6.65 -6.81 -6.36
N ILE A 123 -6.25 -7.35 -7.52
CA ILE A 123 -6.97 -8.38 -8.26
C ILE A 123 -6.09 -9.62 -8.28
N ALA A 124 -6.65 -10.77 -7.95
CA ALA A 124 -5.97 -12.06 -8.03
C ALA A 124 -6.81 -13.00 -8.91
N ASP A 125 -6.20 -13.50 -9.97
CA ASP A 125 -6.74 -14.52 -10.84
C ASP A 125 -5.93 -15.82 -10.59
N CYS A 126 -6.58 -16.85 -9.99
CA CYS A 126 -5.93 -18.10 -9.60
C CYS A 126 -6.16 -19.19 -10.63
N LYS A 127 -5.09 -19.86 -11.00
CA LYS A 127 -5.08 -20.99 -11.95
C LYS A 127 -4.27 -22.15 -11.37
N ASP A 128 -4.42 -23.34 -11.91
CA ASP A 128 -3.59 -24.46 -11.51
C ASP A 128 -2.11 -24.13 -11.71
N GLY A 129 -1.33 -24.24 -10.64
CA GLY A 129 0.09 -23.98 -10.62
C GLY A 129 0.53 -22.51 -10.64
N GLN A 130 -0.38 -21.52 -10.67
CA GLN A 130 0.00 -20.11 -10.69
C GLN A 130 -1.10 -19.14 -10.25
N ALA A 131 -0.71 -17.96 -9.81
CA ALA A 131 -1.60 -16.83 -9.59
C ALA A 131 -1.12 -15.60 -10.39
N GLU A 132 -2.01 -14.89 -11.06
CA GLU A 132 -1.76 -13.58 -11.63
C GLU A 132 -2.31 -12.50 -10.69
N LEU A 133 -1.44 -11.60 -10.24
CA LEU A 133 -1.79 -10.51 -9.35
C LEU A 133 -1.66 -9.18 -10.07
N LYS A 134 -2.63 -8.29 -9.87
CA LYS A 134 -2.60 -6.90 -10.34
C LYS A 134 -2.89 -5.96 -9.19
N LEU A 135 -2.13 -4.87 -9.10
CA LEU A 135 -2.40 -3.75 -8.20
C LEU A 135 -2.60 -2.50 -9.05
N ASN A 136 -3.79 -1.92 -8.96
CA ASN A 136 -4.21 -0.79 -9.80
C ASN A 136 -5.15 0.18 -9.06
N ARG A 137 -5.78 1.11 -9.78
CA ARG A 137 -6.71 2.12 -9.25
C ARG A 137 -6.12 2.91 -8.09
N ILE A 138 -4.85 3.27 -8.25
CA ILE A 138 -4.10 3.96 -7.21
C ILE A 138 -4.51 5.42 -7.13
N VAL A 139 -4.92 5.84 -5.92
CA VAL A 139 -5.29 7.21 -5.60
C VAL A 139 -4.65 7.62 -4.28
N TYR A 140 -4.20 8.85 -4.18
CA TYR A 140 -3.68 9.46 -2.96
C TYR A 140 -4.62 10.58 -2.51
N ILE A 141 -4.96 10.61 -1.22
CA ILE A 141 -5.61 11.77 -0.59
C ILE A 141 -4.58 12.32 0.40
N TYR A 142 -4.09 13.51 0.09
CA TYR A 142 -2.95 14.12 0.78
C TYR A 142 -3.36 15.40 1.49
N ASP A 143 -2.72 15.66 2.63
CA ASP A 143 -2.90 16.86 3.47
C ASP A 143 -4.35 17.10 3.90
N GLU A 144 -5.07 16.03 4.25
CA GLU A 144 -6.51 16.05 4.59
C GLU A 144 -6.87 17.05 5.70
N GLU A 145 -5.91 17.35 6.59
CA GLU A 145 -6.14 18.21 7.76
C GLU A 145 -6.01 19.72 7.45
N ARG A 146 -5.45 20.09 6.27
CA ARG A 146 -5.18 21.49 5.90
C ARG A 146 -5.78 21.86 4.55
N ASP A 147 -5.26 21.26 3.49
CA ASP A 147 -5.64 21.53 2.10
C ASP A 147 -5.72 20.20 1.34
N MET A 148 -6.83 19.50 1.56
CA MET A 148 -7.04 18.16 1.02
C MET A 148 -6.93 18.16 -0.50
N THR A 149 -5.98 17.40 -1.01
CA THR A 149 -5.76 17.22 -2.44
C THR A 149 -5.78 15.74 -2.82
N THR A 150 -6.45 15.41 -3.92
CA THR A 150 -6.52 14.07 -4.47
C THR A 150 -5.68 13.96 -5.73
N TYR A 151 -4.80 12.95 -5.78
CA TYR A 151 -3.96 12.66 -6.93
C TYR A 151 -4.20 11.24 -7.42
N LYS A 152 -4.35 11.05 -8.73
CA LYS A 152 -4.30 9.73 -9.35
C LYS A 152 -2.84 9.36 -9.64
N ALA A 153 -2.53 8.06 -9.58
CA ALA A 153 -1.17 7.60 -9.87
C ALA A 153 -0.69 8.01 -11.26
N GLU A 154 -1.58 7.95 -12.26
CA GLU A 154 -1.31 8.32 -13.65
C GLU A 154 -0.79 9.75 -13.81
N GLU A 155 -1.28 10.65 -12.96
CA GLU A 155 -0.97 12.09 -13.00
C GLU A 155 0.07 12.49 -11.94
N TRP A 156 0.60 11.51 -11.17
CA TRP A 156 1.46 11.86 -10.03
C TRP A 156 2.75 11.06 -9.94
N ILE A 157 2.72 9.74 -10.23
CA ILE A 157 3.90 8.89 -10.01
C ILE A 157 4.50 8.28 -11.28
N THR A 158 3.90 8.47 -12.47
CA THR A 158 4.46 7.98 -13.73
C THR A 158 5.81 8.62 -14.04
N ASP A 159 6.51 8.15 -15.04
CA ASP A 159 7.82 8.69 -15.44
C ASP A 159 7.79 10.18 -15.79
N GLN A 160 6.62 10.66 -16.19
CA GLN A 160 6.40 12.08 -16.50
C GLN A 160 6.37 12.96 -15.25
N TYR A 161 5.76 12.49 -14.17
CA TYR A 161 5.46 13.29 -12.99
C TYR A 161 6.27 12.91 -11.76
N GLY A 162 6.64 11.64 -11.62
CA GLY A 162 7.39 11.10 -10.49
C GLY A 162 8.91 11.28 -10.61
N LEU A 163 9.40 11.69 -11.79
CA LEU A 163 10.81 11.95 -12.06
C LEU A 163 11.06 13.42 -12.42
N ASN A 164 12.31 13.84 -12.27
CA ASN A 164 12.74 15.17 -12.74
C ASN A 164 12.73 15.22 -14.29
N LYS A 165 12.79 16.43 -14.87
CA LYS A 165 12.78 16.63 -16.35
C LYS A 165 13.81 15.79 -17.10
N LYS A 166 14.98 15.54 -16.51
CA LYS A 166 16.05 14.71 -17.10
C LYS A 166 15.87 13.22 -16.84
N LYS A 167 14.85 12.82 -16.08
CA LYS A 167 14.55 11.43 -15.66
C LYS A 167 15.74 10.74 -14.96
N THR A 168 16.62 11.51 -14.31
CA THR A 168 17.83 11.01 -13.63
C THR A 168 17.68 10.88 -12.12
N LYS A 169 16.60 11.41 -11.56
CA LYS A 169 16.29 11.33 -10.12
C LYS A 169 14.78 11.54 -9.88
N LEU A 170 14.34 11.17 -8.71
CA LEU A 170 12.96 11.39 -8.28
C LEU A 170 12.61 12.89 -8.29
N ALA A 171 11.37 13.20 -8.64
CA ALA A 171 10.83 14.55 -8.53
C ALA A 171 10.77 14.99 -7.05
N ARG A 172 10.84 16.30 -6.81
CA ARG A 172 10.95 16.85 -5.46
C ARG A 172 9.74 16.53 -4.56
N VAL A 173 8.54 16.59 -5.11
CA VAL A 173 7.29 16.39 -4.36
C VAL A 173 6.72 15.01 -4.60
N SER A 174 6.37 14.69 -5.86
CA SER A 174 5.74 13.44 -6.24
C SER A 174 6.67 12.21 -6.13
N GLY A 175 7.98 12.41 -6.16
CA GLY A 175 8.95 11.33 -6.05
C GLY A 175 8.86 10.52 -4.76
N LYS A 176 8.45 11.11 -3.63
CA LYS A 176 8.23 10.36 -2.39
C LYS A 176 7.04 9.39 -2.52
N PHE A 177 5.99 9.78 -3.23
CA PHE A 177 4.84 8.93 -3.52
C PHE A 177 5.24 7.77 -4.43
N ARG A 178 5.95 8.06 -5.54
CA ARG A 178 6.45 7.05 -6.46
C ARG A 178 7.27 5.98 -5.73
N ARG A 179 8.25 6.40 -4.95
CA ARG A 179 9.12 5.52 -4.19
C ARG A 179 8.34 4.62 -3.23
N LYS A 180 7.53 5.22 -2.37
CA LYS A 180 6.77 4.48 -1.36
C LYS A 180 5.73 3.52 -1.98
N THR A 181 5.14 3.90 -3.11
CA THR A 181 4.24 3.02 -3.85
C THR A 181 4.97 1.80 -4.40
N ILE A 182 6.10 1.99 -5.07
CA ILE A 182 6.92 0.88 -5.58
C ILE A 182 7.33 -0.05 -4.44
N ASP A 183 7.84 0.50 -3.33
CA ASP A 183 8.25 -0.30 -2.18
C ASP A 183 7.08 -1.08 -1.57
N ARG A 184 5.89 -0.49 -1.50
CA ARG A 184 4.69 -1.17 -0.99
C ARG A 184 4.23 -2.29 -1.91
N VAL A 185 4.24 -2.05 -3.22
CA VAL A 185 3.91 -3.07 -4.23
C VAL A 185 4.88 -4.24 -4.16
N ASP A 186 6.18 -3.96 -4.13
CA ASP A 186 7.23 -4.98 -3.99
C ASP A 186 7.03 -5.83 -2.74
N TYR A 187 6.77 -5.18 -1.59
CA TYR A 187 6.48 -5.87 -0.34
C TYR A 187 5.27 -6.81 -0.47
N LEU A 188 4.16 -6.32 -1.04
CA LEU A 188 2.93 -7.10 -1.18
C LEU A 188 3.14 -8.30 -2.11
N PHE A 189 3.76 -8.09 -3.27
CA PHE A 189 4.01 -9.16 -4.22
C PHE A 189 4.99 -10.21 -3.67
N ASN A 190 6.03 -9.78 -2.98
CA ASN A 190 6.94 -10.70 -2.29
C ASN A 190 6.23 -11.50 -1.20
N ARG A 191 5.36 -10.87 -0.42
CA ARG A 191 4.55 -11.52 0.62
C ARG A 191 3.65 -12.62 0.03
N PHE A 192 2.90 -12.32 -1.03
CA PHE A 192 2.07 -13.31 -1.72
C PHE A 192 2.91 -14.43 -2.33
N THR A 193 4.07 -14.10 -2.90
CA THR A 193 5.02 -15.11 -3.42
C THR A 193 5.46 -16.08 -2.33
N GLN A 194 5.89 -15.56 -1.18
CA GLN A 194 6.31 -16.41 -0.04
C GLN A 194 5.17 -17.30 0.51
N LEU A 195 3.93 -16.82 0.47
CA LEU A 195 2.76 -17.59 0.91
C LEU A 195 2.44 -18.76 -0.04
N LEU A 196 2.54 -18.51 -1.33
CA LEU A 196 2.22 -19.52 -2.35
C LEU A 196 3.35 -20.54 -2.58
N GLN A 197 4.58 -20.24 -2.17
CA GLN A 197 5.73 -21.13 -2.27
C GLN A 197 5.95 -22.03 -1.04
N LYS A 198 5.18 -21.86 0.01
CA LYS A 198 5.12 -22.75 1.19
C LYS A 198 4.25 -23.96 0.91
#